data_79b730d275ef4bf60c9f256c23258b66
#
_entry.id   79b730d275ef4bf60c9f256c23258b66
#
_cell.length_a   1.000
_cell.length_b   1.000
_cell.length_c   1.000
_cell.angle_alpha   90.00
_cell.angle_beta   90.00
_cell.angle_gamma   90.00
#
_symmetry.space_group_name_H-M   'P 1'
#
loop_
_entity.id
_entity.type
_entity.pdbx_description
1 polymer ?
#
loop_
_entity_poly.entity_id
_entity_poly.type
_entity_poly.pdbx_seq_one_letter_code
_entity_poly.pdbx_strand_id
1 'polypeptide(L)'
;NNNKKIREDNMSKPINVTEADFEELVENSSIPVMVDFWADWCGPCKMIAPTLDQLAEEYDGKVLFAKVDVDSNPNLSVKFFVRSIPMNVIFKDGKPVDQIVGAVGKQHFEEKLKAVV
;
A
#
# COMPACT_ATOMS: atom_id res chain seq x y z
N ASN A 1 -1.81 -15.45 -15.61
CA ASN A 1 -0.37 -15.14 -15.65
C ASN A 1 0.18 -14.99 -14.24
N ASN A 2 1.50 -14.80 -14.13
CA ASN A 2 2.17 -14.78 -12.83
C ASN A 2 1.69 -13.66 -11.91
N ASN A 3 1.37 -12.49 -12.45
CA ASN A 3 0.96 -11.35 -11.62
C ASN A 3 -0.44 -11.53 -11.07
N LYS A 4 -1.34 -12.09 -11.86
CA LYS A 4 -2.66 -12.42 -11.36
C LYS A 4 -2.57 -13.47 -10.26
N LYS A 5 -1.71 -14.48 -10.45
CA LYS A 5 -1.53 -15.52 -9.43
C LYS A 5 -0.94 -14.96 -8.15
N ILE A 6 0.07 -14.07 -8.25
CA ILE A 6 0.65 -13.42 -7.08
C ILE A 6 -0.43 -12.66 -6.32
N ARG A 7 -1.27 -11.91 -7.03
CA ARG A 7 -2.34 -11.13 -6.42
C ARG A 7 -3.34 -12.03 -5.69
N GLU A 8 -3.75 -13.12 -6.34
CA GLU A 8 -4.70 -14.06 -5.74
C GLU A 8 -4.11 -14.78 -4.53
N ASP A 9 -2.85 -15.20 -4.63
CA ASP A 9 -2.21 -16.00 -3.58
C ASP A 9 -1.79 -15.16 -2.38
N ASN A 10 -1.51 -13.86 -2.57
CA ASN A 10 -0.89 -13.01 -1.56
C ASN A 10 -1.75 -11.83 -1.12
N MET A 11 -3.04 -11.80 -1.46
CA MET A 11 -3.91 -10.68 -1.11
C MET A 11 -4.14 -10.53 0.40
N SER A 12 -3.96 -11.60 1.16
CA SER A 12 -4.13 -11.57 2.60
C SER A 12 -2.89 -11.02 3.34
N LYS A 13 -1.85 -10.65 2.60
CA LYS A 13 -0.63 -10.04 3.17
C LYS A 13 -0.16 -8.92 2.28
N PRO A 14 0.47 -7.88 2.85
CA PRO A 14 1.09 -6.84 2.03
C PRO A 14 2.16 -7.43 1.11
N ILE A 15 2.20 -6.98 -0.13
CA ILE A 15 3.19 -7.44 -1.11
C ILE A 15 4.19 -6.33 -1.40
N ASN A 16 5.45 -6.71 -1.65
CA ASN A 16 6.46 -5.75 -2.05
C ASN A 16 6.25 -5.37 -3.51
N VAL A 17 6.27 -4.07 -3.79
CA VAL A 17 6.10 -3.52 -5.12
C VAL A 17 7.28 -2.60 -5.43
N THR A 18 7.78 -2.68 -6.65
CA THR A 18 8.93 -1.91 -7.10
C THR A 18 8.55 -1.01 -8.27
N GLU A 19 9.49 -0.17 -8.69
CA GLU A 19 9.32 0.67 -9.89
C GLU A 19 9.00 -0.17 -11.13
N ALA A 20 9.53 -1.40 -11.19
CA ALA A 20 9.37 -2.26 -12.35
C ALA A 20 7.94 -2.82 -12.48
N ASP A 21 7.25 -3.07 -11.37
CA ASP A 21 5.93 -3.71 -11.40
C ASP A 21 4.80 -2.83 -10.85
N PHE A 22 5.09 -1.57 -10.54
CA PHE A 22 4.10 -0.67 -9.96
C PHE A 22 2.89 -0.45 -10.87
N GLU A 23 3.13 -0.20 -12.15
CA GLU A 23 2.04 0.01 -13.10
C GLU A 23 1.11 -1.20 -13.14
N GLU A 24 1.69 -2.37 -13.26
CA GLU A 24 0.90 -3.60 -13.38
C GLU A 24 0.14 -3.94 -12.11
N LEU A 25 0.80 -3.86 -10.96
CA LEU A 25 0.19 -4.30 -9.70
C LEU A 25 -0.69 -3.26 -9.04
N VAL A 26 -0.42 -1.98 -9.25
CA VAL A 26 -1.14 -0.90 -8.60
C VAL A 26 -2.04 -0.15 -9.58
N GLU A 27 -1.45 0.40 -10.64
CA GLU A 27 -2.20 1.27 -11.54
C GLU A 27 -3.23 0.50 -12.38
N ASN A 28 -2.93 -0.74 -12.74
CA ASN A 28 -3.84 -1.58 -13.51
C ASN A 28 -4.72 -2.48 -12.64
N SER A 29 -4.70 -2.28 -11.33
CA SER A 29 -5.50 -3.11 -10.44
C SER A 29 -6.98 -2.84 -10.61
N SER A 30 -7.79 -3.90 -10.60
CA SER A 30 -9.25 -3.80 -10.69
C SER A 30 -9.90 -3.53 -9.34
N ILE A 31 -9.13 -3.59 -8.25
CA ILE A 31 -9.61 -3.30 -6.90
C ILE A 31 -8.75 -2.19 -6.29
N PRO A 32 -9.24 -1.51 -5.26
CA PRO A 32 -8.43 -0.50 -4.58
C PRO A 32 -7.12 -1.07 -4.04
N VAL A 33 -6.08 -0.25 -4.04
CA VAL A 33 -4.75 -0.63 -3.52
C VAL A 33 -4.32 0.42 -2.52
N MET A 34 -3.89 -0.01 -1.33
CA MET A 34 -3.23 0.90 -0.40
C MET A 34 -1.73 0.63 -0.44
N VAL A 35 -0.98 1.66 -0.81
CA VAL A 35 0.48 1.58 -0.96
C VAL A 35 1.15 2.22 0.23
N ASP A 36 1.93 1.43 0.97
CA ASP A 36 2.68 1.86 2.14
C ASP A 36 4.11 2.23 1.71
N PHE A 37 4.45 3.51 1.74
CA PHE A 37 5.82 3.97 1.51
C PHE A 37 6.56 3.92 2.84
N TRP A 38 7.64 3.14 2.89
CA TRP A 38 8.34 2.81 4.13
C TRP A 38 9.85 2.68 3.90
N ALA A 39 10.60 2.52 4.99
CA ALA A 39 12.04 2.22 4.94
C ALA A 39 12.44 1.41 6.16
N ASP A 40 13.52 0.64 6.03
CA ASP A 40 14.01 -0.21 7.12
C ASP A 40 14.41 0.59 8.37
N TRP A 41 14.92 1.78 8.17
CA TRP A 41 15.38 2.63 9.29
C TRP A 41 14.26 3.40 9.97
N CYS A 42 13.05 3.29 9.47
CA CYS A 42 11.91 4.09 9.92
C CYS A 42 11.17 3.38 11.07
N GLY A 43 11.36 3.86 12.30
CA GLY A 43 10.68 3.29 13.45
C GLY A 43 9.16 3.35 13.37
N PRO A 44 8.55 4.50 13.05
CA PRO A 44 7.09 4.59 12.90
C PRO A 44 6.52 3.66 11.83
N CYS A 45 7.27 3.41 10.75
CA CYS A 45 6.87 2.45 9.73
C CYS A 45 6.75 1.05 10.32
N LYS A 46 7.71 0.67 11.17
CA LYS A 46 7.70 -0.64 11.82
C LYS A 46 6.57 -0.76 12.83
N MET A 47 6.18 0.36 13.45
CA MET A 47 5.09 0.36 14.41
C MET A 47 3.75 0.01 13.77
N ILE A 48 3.49 0.43 12.54
CA ILE A 48 2.22 0.15 11.88
C ILE A 48 2.24 -1.14 11.07
N ALA A 49 3.39 -1.80 10.91
CA ALA A 49 3.47 -3.01 10.12
C ALA A 49 2.49 -4.10 10.59
N PRO A 50 2.37 -4.40 11.90
CA PRO A 50 1.38 -5.38 12.34
C PRO A 50 -0.07 -4.97 12.02
N THR A 51 -0.38 -3.68 12.11
CA THR A 51 -1.71 -3.16 11.76
C THR A 51 -2.00 -3.39 10.28
N LEU A 52 -1.03 -3.11 9.42
CA LEU A 52 -1.19 -3.33 7.97
C LEU A 52 -1.35 -4.82 7.65
N ASP A 53 -0.63 -5.68 8.36
CA ASP A 53 -0.79 -7.13 8.21
C ASP A 53 -2.22 -7.56 8.54
N GLN A 54 -2.77 -7.05 9.64
CA GLN A 54 -4.14 -7.35 10.05
C GLN A 54 -5.15 -6.85 9.02
N LEU A 55 -4.97 -5.62 8.54
CA LEU A 55 -5.88 -5.03 7.55
C LEU A 55 -5.84 -5.78 6.24
N ALA A 56 -4.65 -6.20 5.80
CA ALA A 56 -4.53 -6.98 4.56
C ALA A 56 -5.31 -8.28 4.65
N GLU A 57 -5.30 -8.91 5.82
CA GLU A 57 -6.07 -10.13 6.05
C GLU A 57 -7.57 -9.85 6.07
N GLU A 58 -7.98 -8.79 6.77
CA GLU A 58 -9.40 -8.43 6.90
C GLU A 58 -10.01 -7.97 5.60
N TYR A 59 -9.22 -7.32 4.74
CA TYR A 59 -9.68 -6.79 3.46
C TYR A 59 -9.27 -7.66 2.28
N ASP A 60 -8.89 -8.92 2.55
CA ASP A 60 -8.49 -9.86 1.50
C ASP A 60 -9.59 -9.95 0.42
N GLY A 61 -9.19 -9.77 -0.83
CA GLY A 61 -10.10 -9.76 -1.96
C GLY A 61 -10.79 -8.43 -2.21
N LYS A 62 -10.72 -7.48 -1.27
CA LYS A 62 -11.39 -6.17 -1.38
C LYS A 62 -10.40 -5.04 -1.62
N VAL A 63 -9.24 -5.10 -0.98
CA VAL A 63 -8.18 -4.11 -1.10
C VAL A 63 -6.85 -4.86 -1.15
N LEU A 64 -6.01 -4.51 -2.10
CA LEU A 64 -4.65 -5.03 -2.16
C LEU A 64 -3.75 -4.10 -1.34
N PHE A 65 -2.92 -4.67 -0.48
CA PHE A 65 -1.95 -3.89 0.29
C PHE A 65 -0.57 -4.08 -0.31
N ALA A 66 0.07 -2.97 -0.67
CA ALA A 66 1.40 -2.96 -1.29
C ALA A 66 2.37 -2.19 -0.41
N LYS A 67 3.64 -2.58 -0.45
CA LYS A 67 4.72 -1.90 0.26
C LYS A 67 5.77 -1.47 -0.75
N VAL A 68 6.18 -0.19 -0.66
CA VAL A 68 7.24 0.36 -1.50
C VAL A 68 8.34 0.89 -0.60
N ASP A 69 9.53 0.28 -0.71
CA ASP A 69 10.72 0.73 0.00
C ASP A 69 11.23 2.00 -0.70
N VAL A 70 11.23 3.13 0.01
CA VAL A 70 11.59 4.41 -0.60
C VAL A 70 13.06 4.48 -0.98
N ASP A 71 13.92 3.76 -0.27
CA ASP A 71 15.35 3.77 -0.57
C ASP A 71 15.68 3.05 -1.88
N SER A 72 14.94 1.96 -2.15
CA SER A 72 15.14 1.16 -3.36
C SER A 72 14.33 1.68 -4.55
N ASN A 73 13.32 2.52 -4.30
CA ASN A 73 12.40 2.98 -5.34
C ASN A 73 12.18 4.48 -5.25
N PRO A 74 13.26 5.28 -5.39
CA PRO A 74 13.17 6.73 -5.18
C PRO A 74 12.28 7.46 -6.19
N ASN A 75 12.15 6.93 -7.41
CA ASN A 75 11.31 7.57 -8.42
C ASN A 75 9.84 7.52 -8.07
N LEU A 76 9.39 6.45 -7.39
CA LEU A 76 8.01 6.38 -6.94
C LEU A 76 7.74 7.39 -5.83
N SER A 77 8.71 7.60 -4.94
CA SER A 77 8.59 8.61 -3.89
C SER A 77 8.44 10.01 -4.47
N VAL A 78 9.22 10.33 -5.50
CA VAL A 78 9.13 11.63 -6.18
C VAL A 78 7.78 11.76 -6.89
N LYS A 79 7.39 10.72 -7.61
CA LYS A 79 6.14 10.74 -8.40
C LYS A 79 4.92 11.03 -7.53
N PHE A 80 4.87 10.47 -6.32
CA PHE A 80 3.72 10.61 -5.44
C PHE A 80 3.95 11.57 -4.28
N PHE A 81 4.98 12.40 -4.37
CA PHE A 81 5.26 13.48 -3.41
C PHE A 81 5.40 12.97 -1.98
N VAL A 82 6.10 11.86 -1.80
CA VAL A 82 6.34 11.29 -0.48
C VAL A 82 7.41 12.11 0.23
N ARG A 83 7.01 12.89 1.23
CA ARG A 83 7.91 13.78 1.98
C ARG A 83 8.20 13.28 3.38
N SER A 84 7.36 12.42 3.90
CA SER A 84 7.57 11.82 5.22
C SER A 84 7.01 10.41 5.19
N ILE A 85 7.59 9.51 5.98
CA ILE A 85 7.18 8.13 6.05
C ILE A 85 6.89 7.73 7.50
N PRO A 86 5.95 6.80 7.74
CA PRO A 86 5.18 6.09 6.71
C PRO A 86 4.15 6.99 6.05
N MET A 87 3.92 6.76 4.78
CA MET A 87 2.86 7.41 4.05
C MET A 87 2.11 6.34 3.28
N ASN A 88 0.81 6.24 3.51
CA ASN A 88 -0.03 5.27 2.83
C ASN A 88 -0.93 6.00 1.84
N VAL A 89 -0.84 5.62 0.57
CA VAL A 89 -1.63 6.23 -0.50
C VAL A 89 -2.64 5.21 -0.98
N ILE A 90 -3.91 5.60 -1.01
CA ILE A 90 -4.98 4.74 -1.51
C ILE A 90 -5.21 5.06 -2.99
N PHE A 91 -5.11 4.02 -3.81
CA PHE A 91 -5.38 4.09 -5.25
C PHE A 91 -6.71 3.44 -5.54
N LYS A 92 -7.48 4.07 -6.42
CA LYS A 92 -8.71 3.47 -6.94
C LYS A 92 -8.79 3.78 -8.43
N ASP A 93 -9.05 2.74 -9.21
CA ASP A 93 -9.07 2.85 -10.68
C ASP A 93 -7.77 3.44 -11.23
N GLY A 94 -6.65 3.05 -10.61
CA GLY A 94 -5.31 3.44 -11.04
C GLY A 94 -4.85 4.82 -10.61
N LYS A 95 -5.64 5.54 -9.79
CA LYS A 95 -5.33 6.91 -9.40
C LYS A 95 -5.32 7.08 -7.89
N PRO A 96 -4.42 7.93 -7.36
CA PRO A 96 -4.46 8.25 -5.94
C PRO A 96 -5.75 8.98 -5.60
N VAL A 97 -6.47 8.51 -4.58
CA VAL A 97 -7.71 9.13 -4.13
C VAL A 97 -7.65 9.63 -2.69
N ASP A 98 -6.68 9.13 -1.90
CA ASP A 98 -6.54 9.57 -0.51
C ASP A 98 -5.13 9.22 -0.02
N GLN A 99 -4.73 9.82 1.11
CA GLN A 99 -3.45 9.50 1.73
C GLN A 99 -3.56 9.58 3.24
N ILE A 100 -2.72 8.80 3.91
CA ILE A 100 -2.63 8.75 5.37
C ILE A 100 -1.16 8.91 5.72
N VAL A 101 -0.81 9.95 6.45
CA VAL A 101 0.58 10.24 6.80
C VAL A 101 0.80 9.93 8.27
N GLY A 102 1.87 9.18 8.55
CA GLY A 102 2.29 8.89 9.92
C GLY A 102 1.74 7.58 10.47
N ALA A 103 2.19 7.26 11.67
CA ALA A 103 1.82 6.01 12.36
C ALA A 103 0.50 6.19 13.10
N VAL A 104 -0.58 6.18 12.35
CA VAL A 104 -1.92 6.33 12.92
C VAL A 104 -2.46 4.98 13.42
N GLY A 105 -3.54 5.01 14.20
CA GLY A 105 -4.17 3.80 14.68
C GLY A 105 -5.01 3.10 13.61
N LYS A 106 -5.32 1.84 13.87
CA LYS A 106 -6.05 0.97 12.93
C LYS A 106 -7.38 1.57 12.49
N GLN A 107 -8.10 2.21 13.43
CA GLN A 107 -9.41 2.79 13.13
C GLN A 107 -9.33 3.88 12.07
N HIS A 108 -8.27 4.66 12.05
CA HIS A 108 -8.07 5.70 11.06
C HIS A 108 -7.92 5.10 9.65
N PHE A 109 -7.13 4.03 9.55
CA PHE A 109 -7.00 3.29 8.28
C PHE A 109 -8.35 2.74 7.83
N GLU A 110 -9.09 2.14 8.76
CA GLU A 110 -10.39 1.53 8.44
C GLU A 110 -11.39 2.55 7.90
N GLU A 111 -11.42 3.75 8.48
CA GLU A 111 -12.32 4.80 8.01
C GLU A 111 -12.02 5.17 6.56
N LYS A 112 -10.73 5.28 6.22
CA LYS A 112 -10.32 5.61 4.85
C LYS A 112 -10.62 4.47 3.87
N LEU A 113 -10.39 3.24 4.30
CA LEU A 113 -10.62 2.07 3.45
C LEU A 113 -12.11 1.86 3.17
N LYS A 114 -12.97 2.11 4.16
CA LYS A 114 -14.42 1.98 3.97
C LYS A 114 -14.96 2.91 2.89
N ALA A 115 -14.29 4.01 2.65
CA ALA A 115 -14.73 4.98 1.65
C ALA A 115 -14.48 4.49 0.21
N VAL A 116 -13.64 3.48 0.01
CA VAL A 116 -13.27 3.01 -1.32
C VAL A 116 -13.75 1.59 -1.65
N VAL A 117 -14.24 0.85 -0.67
CA VAL A 117 -14.76 -0.51 -0.92
C VAL A 117 -16.26 -0.53 -1.09
#